data_ce56bd2a5e8fd1bcf207e99714d4383d
#
_entry.id   ce56bd2a5e8fd1bcf207e99714d4383d
#
_cell.length_a   1.000
_cell.length_b   1.000
_cell.length_c   1.000
_cell.angle_alpha   90.00
_cell.angle_beta   90.00
_cell.angle_gamma   90.00
#
_symmetry.space_group_name_H-M   'P 1'
#
loop_
_entity.id
_entity.type
_entity.pdbx_description
1 polymer ?
#
loop_
_entity_poly.entity_id
_entity_poly.type
_entity_poly.pdbx_seq_one_letter_code
_entity_poly.pdbx_strand_id
1 'polypeptide(L)'
;FKDLRYDFVKELKNLYKDEEIYSNIMVEEDRDNFDYLYESKKLITLSGKKLHGKKNHYNYFIKNYNYGIRDFTEEGVIEDSLKIAELWYEKNDTKDKHLLYELQSIRDMCCNMDVLELEGMALYINGEIAGFSIGEKFSDNMAIIHIEKANKDLRGAYTFVNKAFVENYFSDIPIINREQDLGIEGLRKAKLSYSPLDFEKKYMVDICYNCGCSDREERQRQII
;
A
#
# COMPACT_ATOMS: atom_id res chain seq x y z
N PHE A 1 -8.67 7.45 18.43
CA PHE A 1 -8.94 6.46 17.37
C PHE A 1 -8.28 6.92 16.07
N LYS A 2 -7.64 6.00 15.32
CA LYS A 2 -6.97 6.29 14.04
C LYS A 2 -7.52 5.39 12.93
N ASP A 3 -7.22 5.72 11.70
CA ASP A 3 -7.56 4.95 10.48
C ASP A 3 -9.06 4.71 10.28
N LEU A 4 -9.89 5.61 10.77
CA LEU A 4 -11.34 5.49 10.66
C LEU A 4 -11.84 5.97 9.30
N ARG A 5 -12.77 5.22 8.69
CA ARG A 5 -13.46 5.62 7.48
C ARG A 5 -14.55 6.67 7.80
N TYR A 6 -14.89 7.46 6.81
CA TYR A 6 -15.86 8.57 6.97
C TYR A 6 -17.25 8.10 7.41
N ASP A 7 -17.72 6.96 6.91
CA ASP A 7 -19.00 6.38 7.29
C ASP A 7 -19.06 6.08 8.79
N PHE A 8 -18.01 5.45 9.35
CA PHE A 8 -17.90 5.23 10.79
C PHE A 8 -17.87 6.54 11.60
N VAL A 9 -17.10 7.53 11.14
CA VAL A 9 -17.06 8.85 11.80
C VAL A 9 -18.44 9.51 11.83
N LYS A 10 -19.19 9.37 10.72
CA LYS A 10 -20.57 9.89 10.62
C LYS A 10 -21.52 9.19 11.58
N GLU A 11 -21.43 7.87 11.68
CA GLU A 11 -22.21 7.08 12.64
C GLU A 11 -21.88 7.47 14.07
N LEU A 12 -20.60 7.58 14.42
CA LEU A 12 -20.14 8.01 15.73
C LEU A 12 -20.72 9.39 16.10
N LYS A 13 -20.65 10.37 15.19
CA LYS A 13 -21.25 11.69 15.41
C LYS A 13 -22.77 11.63 15.61
N ASN A 14 -23.45 10.75 14.89
CA ASN A 14 -24.91 10.60 15.02
C ASN A 14 -25.31 9.97 16.36
N LEU A 15 -24.53 9.00 16.87
CA LEU A 15 -24.78 8.36 18.15
C LEU A 15 -24.70 9.35 19.33
N TYR A 16 -23.80 10.30 19.26
CA TYR A 16 -23.52 11.23 20.37
C TYR A 16 -24.05 12.66 20.13
N LYS A 17 -24.83 12.90 19.08
CA LYS A 17 -25.27 14.25 18.68
C LYS A 17 -26.04 15.02 19.74
N ASP A 18 -26.80 14.31 20.58
CA ASP A 18 -27.66 14.87 21.63
C ASP A 18 -26.99 14.81 23.02
N GLU A 19 -25.72 14.40 23.08
CA GLU A 19 -24.97 14.28 24.31
C GLU A 19 -23.94 15.42 24.48
N GLU A 20 -23.65 15.76 25.73
CA GLU A 20 -22.64 16.77 26.07
C GLU A 20 -21.24 16.42 25.50
N ILE A 21 -20.98 15.12 25.32
CA ILE A 21 -19.74 14.59 24.75
C ILE A 21 -19.54 14.97 23.28
N TYR A 22 -20.61 15.26 22.52
CA TYR A 22 -20.50 15.65 21.11
C TYR A 22 -19.59 16.86 20.89
N SER A 23 -19.62 17.82 21.82
CA SER A 23 -18.78 19.02 21.76
C SER A 23 -17.28 18.73 21.93
N ASN A 24 -16.96 17.54 22.45
CA ASN A 24 -15.61 17.08 22.74
C ASN A 24 -15.07 16.06 21.72
N ILE A 25 -15.81 15.81 20.62
CA ILE A 25 -15.37 14.95 19.53
C ILE A 25 -14.66 15.81 18.48
N MET A 26 -13.35 15.63 18.35
CA MET A 26 -12.54 16.23 17.29
C MET A 26 -12.30 15.22 16.19
N VAL A 27 -12.43 15.64 14.94
CA VAL A 27 -12.23 14.79 13.76
C VAL A 27 -11.29 15.52 12.81
N GLU A 28 -10.18 14.87 12.48
CA GLU A 28 -9.19 15.40 11.54
C GLU A 28 -8.92 14.39 10.42
N GLU A 29 -8.71 14.88 9.21
CA GLU A 29 -8.26 14.03 8.09
C GLU A 29 -6.81 13.60 8.32
N ASP A 30 -6.55 12.29 8.31
CA ASP A 30 -5.21 11.72 8.40
C ASP A 30 -4.67 11.45 6.99
N ARG A 31 -4.16 12.53 6.35
CA ARG A 31 -3.72 12.48 4.96
C ARG A 31 -2.62 11.44 4.70
N ASP A 32 -1.77 11.16 5.66
CA ASP A 32 -0.65 10.26 5.52
C ASP A 32 -1.09 8.79 5.44
N ASN A 33 -2.29 8.51 5.97
CA ASN A 33 -2.93 7.20 5.95
C ASN A 33 -4.04 7.05 4.88
N PHE A 34 -4.19 8.00 3.95
CA PHE A 34 -5.11 7.83 2.82
C PHE A 34 -4.64 6.74 1.88
N ASP A 35 -5.53 5.78 1.57
CA ASP A 35 -5.23 4.78 0.56
C ASP A 35 -5.41 5.35 -0.85
N TYR A 36 -4.55 4.93 -1.75
CA TYR A 36 -4.54 5.34 -3.15
C TYR A 36 -5.32 4.35 -4.00
N LEU A 37 -6.39 4.83 -4.65
CA LEU A 37 -7.25 4.03 -5.51
C LEU A 37 -6.94 4.29 -6.99
N TYR A 38 -6.84 3.22 -7.77
CA TYR A 38 -6.51 3.28 -9.20
C TYR A 38 -7.49 2.46 -10.02
N GLU A 39 -7.74 2.87 -11.26
CA GLU A 39 -8.40 2.00 -12.24
C GLU A 39 -7.44 0.87 -12.64
N SER A 40 -7.84 -0.40 -12.44
CA SER A 40 -7.05 -1.57 -12.84
C SER A 40 -6.62 -1.49 -14.31
N LYS A 41 -7.55 -1.17 -15.20
CA LYS A 41 -7.28 -1.01 -16.63
C LYS A 41 -6.19 0.00 -16.95
N LYS A 42 -6.06 1.08 -16.18
CA LYS A 42 -4.98 2.07 -16.36
C LYS A 42 -3.63 1.55 -15.91
N LEU A 43 -3.58 0.78 -14.81
CA LEU A 43 -2.35 0.15 -14.35
C LEU A 43 -1.85 -0.92 -15.34
N ILE A 44 -2.77 -1.70 -15.93
CA ILE A 44 -2.48 -2.73 -16.93
C ILE A 44 -2.00 -2.10 -18.26
N THR A 45 -2.72 -1.11 -18.79
CA THR A 45 -2.43 -0.58 -20.13
C THR A 45 -1.36 0.50 -20.13
N LEU A 46 -1.12 1.13 -18.98
CA LEU A 46 -0.30 2.34 -18.82
C LEU A 46 -0.64 3.41 -19.88
N SER A 47 -1.94 3.54 -20.18
CA SER A 47 -2.46 4.42 -21.22
C SER A 47 -2.69 5.85 -20.72
N GLY A 48 -2.59 6.81 -21.66
CA GLY A 48 -2.83 8.21 -21.40
C GLY A 48 -1.56 9.03 -21.14
N LYS A 49 -1.67 10.35 -21.36
CA LYS A 49 -0.53 11.29 -21.29
C LYS A 49 0.18 11.26 -19.93
N LYS A 50 -0.58 11.13 -18.84
CA LYS A 50 -0.03 11.12 -17.47
C LYS A 50 0.81 9.88 -17.17
N LEU A 51 0.50 8.74 -17.83
CA LEU A 51 1.21 7.45 -17.63
C LEU A 51 2.29 7.17 -18.67
N HIS A 52 2.54 8.10 -19.61
CA HIS A 52 3.54 7.91 -20.66
C HIS A 52 4.94 7.61 -20.10
N GLY A 53 5.34 8.27 -19.02
CA GLY A 53 6.60 7.99 -18.33
C GLY A 53 6.67 6.55 -17.78
N LYS A 54 5.57 6.06 -17.19
CA LYS A 54 5.46 4.68 -16.70
C LYS A 54 5.53 3.68 -17.85
N LYS A 55 4.83 3.95 -18.95
CA LYS A 55 4.91 3.12 -20.16
C LYS A 55 6.33 3.05 -20.72
N ASN A 56 7.07 4.15 -20.72
CA ASN A 56 8.47 4.16 -21.14
C ASN A 56 9.36 3.33 -20.22
N HIS A 57 9.15 3.39 -18.88
CA HIS A 57 9.86 2.54 -17.93
C HIS A 57 9.56 1.06 -18.16
N TYR A 58 8.31 0.70 -18.35
CA TYR A 58 7.90 -0.67 -18.68
C TYR A 58 8.53 -1.17 -19.98
N ASN A 59 8.41 -0.38 -21.06
CA ASN A 59 8.97 -0.75 -22.36
C ASN A 59 10.50 -0.88 -22.32
N TYR A 60 11.18 -0.03 -21.54
CA TYR A 60 12.61 -0.18 -21.32
C TYR A 60 12.92 -1.50 -20.62
N PHE A 61 12.17 -1.83 -19.60
CA PHE A 61 12.36 -3.05 -18.81
C PHE A 61 12.25 -4.30 -19.69
N ILE A 62 11.14 -4.49 -20.38
CA ILE A 62 10.90 -5.68 -21.21
C ILE A 62 11.89 -5.81 -22.38
N LYS A 63 12.49 -4.70 -22.84
CA LYS A 63 13.47 -4.71 -23.93
C LYS A 63 14.88 -5.08 -23.44
N ASN A 64 15.25 -4.74 -22.20
CA ASN A 64 16.64 -4.77 -21.76
C ASN A 64 16.93 -5.88 -20.74
N TYR A 65 15.92 -6.53 -20.18
CA TYR A 65 16.14 -7.58 -19.20
C TYR A 65 15.53 -8.91 -19.68
N ASN A 66 16.26 -9.99 -19.42
CA ASN A 66 15.75 -11.36 -19.57
C ASN A 66 15.02 -11.71 -18.25
N TYR A 67 13.71 -11.61 -18.27
CA TYR A 67 12.87 -11.75 -17.08
C TYR A 67 11.96 -12.97 -17.15
N GLY A 68 11.55 -13.44 -15.98
CA GLY A 68 10.51 -14.44 -15.79
C GLY A 68 9.63 -14.05 -14.61
N ILE A 69 8.40 -14.52 -14.63
CA ILE A 69 7.44 -14.39 -13.53
C ILE A 69 7.19 -15.78 -12.97
N ARG A 70 7.13 -15.89 -11.65
CA ARG A 70 6.74 -17.11 -10.96
C ARG A 70 5.67 -16.81 -9.92
N ASP A 71 4.73 -17.73 -9.79
CA ASP A 71 3.67 -17.67 -8.80
C ASP A 71 4.16 -18.12 -7.43
N PHE A 72 3.59 -17.61 -6.34
CA PHE A 72 3.96 -18.00 -4.97
C PHE A 72 3.56 -19.43 -4.62
N THR A 73 2.67 -20.05 -5.40
CA THR A 73 2.37 -21.48 -5.27
C THR A 73 3.48 -22.38 -5.81
N GLU A 74 4.44 -21.85 -6.57
CA GLU A 74 5.58 -22.61 -7.06
C GLU A 74 6.64 -22.79 -5.95
N GLU A 75 7.23 -23.97 -5.91
CA GLU A 75 8.24 -24.36 -4.91
C GLU A 75 9.42 -23.36 -4.87
N GLY A 76 9.77 -22.91 -3.67
CA GLY A 76 10.93 -22.04 -3.39
C GLY A 76 10.70 -20.55 -3.66
N VAL A 77 9.56 -20.13 -4.25
CA VAL A 77 9.33 -18.73 -4.60
C VAL A 77 9.08 -17.85 -3.38
N ILE A 78 8.35 -18.36 -2.39
CA ILE A 78 8.14 -17.67 -1.12
C ILE A 78 9.47 -17.49 -0.38
N GLU A 79 10.27 -18.54 -0.30
CA GLU A 79 11.58 -18.50 0.36
C GLU A 79 12.52 -17.50 -0.30
N ASP A 80 12.57 -17.48 -1.63
CA ASP A 80 13.37 -16.50 -2.39
C ASP A 80 12.89 -15.07 -2.10
N SER A 81 11.57 -14.86 -2.04
CA SER A 81 10.95 -13.56 -1.78
C SER A 81 11.23 -13.04 -0.37
N LEU A 82 11.15 -13.92 0.63
CA LEU A 82 11.52 -13.60 2.01
C LEU A 82 13.01 -13.27 2.13
N LYS A 83 13.88 -14.08 1.53
CA LYS A 83 15.33 -13.87 1.54
C LYS A 83 15.72 -12.54 0.92
N ILE A 84 15.13 -12.16 -0.24
CA ILE A 84 15.45 -10.87 -0.86
C ILE A 84 14.89 -9.70 -0.06
N ALA A 85 13.72 -9.85 0.57
CA ALA A 85 13.18 -8.86 1.48
C ALA A 85 14.15 -8.61 2.64
N GLU A 86 14.61 -9.66 3.33
CA GLU A 86 15.59 -9.57 4.41
C GLU A 86 16.85 -8.83 3.98
N LEU A 87 17.44 -9.21 2.84
CA LEU A 87 18.64 -8.55 2.30
C LEU A 87 18.43 -7.05 1.99
N TRP A 88 17.22 -6.67 1.53
CA TRP A 88 16.93 -5.26 1.30
C TRP A 88 16.74 -4.48 2.59
N TYR A 89 16.18 -5.09 3.63
CA TYR A 89 16.07 -4.46 4.94
C TYR A 89 17.42 -4.34 5.65
N GLU A 90 18.30 -5.33 5.54
CA GLU A 90 19.66 -5.27 6.10
C GLU A 90 20.51 -4.14 5.51
N LYS A 91 20.29 -3.78 4.24
CA LYS A 91 20.96 -2.66 3.56
C LYS A 91 20.46 -1.28 3.96
N ASN A 92 19.31 -1.19 4.64
CA ASN A 92 18.76 0.05 5.15
C ASN A 92 19.12 0.22 6.64
N ASP A 93 18.79 1.37 7.21
CA ASP A 93 19.06 1.62 8.65
C ASP A 93 18.17 0.69 9.50
N THR A 94 18.76 -0.36 10.07
CA THR A 94 18.10 -1.37 10.90
C THR A 94 17.49 -0.85 12.20
N LYS A 95 17.66 0.44 12.52
CA LYS A 95 17.05 1.10 13.68
C LYS A 95 15.63 1.58 13.41
N ASP A 96 15.20 1.61 12.17
CA ASP A 96 13.83 1.98 11.81
C ASP A 96 12.86 0.84 12.16
N LYS A 97 12.07 1.04 13.22
CA LYS A 97 11.08 0.07 13.69
C LYS A 97 10.00 -0.22 12.65
N HIS A 98 9.65 0.76 11.80
CA HIS A 98 8.64 0.56 10.75
C HIS A 98 9.09 -0.46 9.72
N LEU A 99 10.37 -0.45 9.35
CA LEU A 99 10.95 -1.45 8.45
C LEU A 99 10.88 -2.87 9.05
N LEU A 100 11.15 -3.00 10.36
CA LEU A 100 11.06 -4.31 11.04
C LEU A 100 9.62 -4.83 11.08
N TYR A 101 8.64 -3.96 11.33
CA TYR A 101 7.22 -4.36 11.30
C TYR A 101 6.78 -4.76 9.89
N GLU A 102 7.21 -4.03 8.86
CA GLU A 102 6.89 -4.38 7.47
C GLU A 102 7.48 -5.76 7.11
N LEU A 103 8.73 -6.05 7.47
CA LEU A 103 9.34 -7.36 7.23
C LEU A 103 8.60 -8.48 7.96
N GLN A 104 8.18 -8.23 9.22
CA GLN A 104 7.37 -9.20 9.96
C GLN A 104 6.03 -9.43 9.28
N SER A 105 5.36 -8.37 8.83
CA SER A 105 4.09 -8.49 8.09
C SER A 105 4.25 -9.29 6.79
N ILE A 106 5.36 -9.12 6.06
CA ILE A 106 5.65 -9.93 4.86
C ILE A 106 5.77 -11.41 5.24
N ARG A 107 6.50 -11.74 6.31
CA ARG A 107 6.63 -13.13 6.79
C ARG A 107 5.28 -13.72 7.19
N ASP A 108 4.48 -12.96 7.95
CA ASP A 108 3.17 -13.41 8.41
C ASP A 108 2.22 -13.65 7.22
N MET A 109 2.21 -12.78 6.21
CA MET A 109 1.46 -12.98 4.98
C MET A 109 1.93 -14.24 4.24
N CYS A 110 3.23 -14.39 4.01
CA CYS A 110 3.81 -15.56 3.33
C CYS A 110 3.50 -16.89 4.04
N CYS A 111 3.45 -16.89 5.37
CA CYS A 111 3.13 -18.08 6.15
C CYS A 111 1.63 -18.43 6.15
N ASN A 112 0.76 -17.49 5.77
CA ASN A 112 -0.68 -17.64 5.86
C ASN A 112 -1.41 -17.34 4.53
N MET A 113 -0.72 -17.49 3.39
CA MET A 113 -1.26 -17.17 2.06
C MET A 113 -2.65 -17.78 1.83
N ASP A 114 -2.80 -19.08 2.09
CA ASP A 114 -4.04 -19.81 1.85
C ASP A 114 -5.18 -19.35 2.79
N VAL A 115 -4.88 -19.12 4.07
CA VAL A 115 -5.88 -18.73 5.08
C VAL A 115 -6.37 -17.30 4.84
N LEU A 116 -5.48 -16.43 4.37
CA LEU A 116 -5.76 -15.04 4.06
C LEU A 116 -6.22 -14.82 2.61
N GLU A 117 -6.31 -15.90 1.81
CA GLU A 117 -6.69 -15.85 0.39
C GLU A 117 -5.84 -14.84 -0.41
N LEU A 118 -4.53 -14.82 -0.14
CA LEU A 118 -3.59 -13.91 -0.79
C LEU A 118 -3.05 -14.48 -2.09
N GLU A 119 -2.88 -13.58 -3.06
CA GLU A 119 -2.13 -13.83 -4.29
C GLU A 119 -0.71 -13.30 -4.17
N GLY A 120 0.25 -14.02 -4.74
CA GLY A 120 1.66 -13.62 -4.72
C GLY A 120 2.37 -13.90 -6.03
N MET A 121 3.24 -12.97 -6.42
CA MET A 121 4.03 -13.06 -7.65
C MET A 121 5.46 -12.60 -7.42
N ALA A 122 6.42 -13.33 -7.93
CA ALA A 122 7.83 -12.95 -7.95
C ALA A 122 8.34 -12.69 -9.37
N LEU A 123 9.18 -11.66 -9.48
CA LEU A 123 9.92 -11.31 -10.68
C LEU A 123 11.34 -11.86 -10.58
N TYR A 124 11.77 -12.59 -11.58
CA TYR A 124 13.14 -13.08 -11.72
C TYR A 124 13.82 -12.42 -12.93
N ILE A 125 15.11 -12.12 -12.82
CA ILE A 125 15.96 -11.63 -13.90
C ILE A 125 17.21 -12.50 -13.97
N ASN A 126 17.45 -13.12 -15.12
CA ASN A 126 18.54 -14.11 -15.30
C ASN A 126 18.53 -15.23 -14.26
N GLY A 127 17.36 -15.61 -13.72
CA GLY A 127 17.23 -16.64 -12.71
C GLY A 127 17.36 -16.17 -11.26
N GLU A 128 17.68 -14.89 -11.03
CA GLU A 128 17.75 -14.31 -9.68
C GLU A 128 16.50 -13.48 -9.38
N ILE A 129 16.01 -13.57 -8.16
CA ILE A 129 14.83 -12.78 -7.74
C ILE A 129 15.14 -11.28 -7.75
N ALA A 130 14.26 -10.50 -8.35
CA ALA A 130 14.42 -9.05 -8.55
C ALA A 130 13.24 -8.22 -8.01
N GLY A 131 12.17 -8.86 -7.60
CA GLY A 131 11.01 -8.20 -7.02
C GLY A 131 9.88 -9.18 -6.72
N PHE A 132 8.88 -8.72 -5.96
CA PHE A 132 7.68 -9.48 -5.69
C PHE A 132 6.52 -8.56 -5.32
N SER A 133 5.31 -9.09 -5.38
CA SER A 133 4.09 -8.43 -4.93
C SER A 133 3.17 -9.42 -4.24
N ILE A 134 2.44 -8.94 -3.21
CA ILE A 134 1.42 -9.69 -2.48
C ILE A 134 0.17 -8.82 -2.40
N GLY A 135 -0.99 -9.42 -2.62
CA GLY A 135 -2.27 -8.73 -2.53
C GLY A 135 -3.44 -9.69 -2.45
N GLU A 136 -4.64 -9.15 -2.39
CA GLU A 136 -5.86 -9.92 -2.26
C GLU A 136 -6.99 -9.37 -3.14
N LYS A 137 -7.94 -10.22 -3.47
CA LYS A 137 -9.24 -9.82 -3.98
C LYS A 137 -10.14 -9.49 -2.79
N PHE A 138 -10.17 -8.23 -2.37
CA PHE A 138 -10.98 -7.79 -1.23
C PHE A 138 -12.49 -7.88 -1.49
N SER A 139 -12.92 -7.64 -2.75
CA SER A 139 -14.31 -7.76 -3.19
C SER A 139 -14.37 -7.89 -4.71
N ASP A 140 -15.58 -8.08 -5.26
CA ASP A 140 -15.77 -8.10 -6.73
C ASP A 140 -15.42 -6.77 -7.41
N ASN A 141 -15.31 -5.68 -6.64
CA ASN A 141 -15.03 -4.34 -7.17
C ASN A 141 -13.67 -3.80 -6.79
N MET A 142 -12.95 -4.43 -5.85
CA MET A 142 -11.68 -3.92 -5.34
C MET A 142 -10.71 -5.05 -4.99
N ALA A 143 -9.48 -4.91 -5.43
CA ALA A 143 -8.33 -5.66 -4.92
C ALA A 143 -7.39 -4.74 -4.16
N ILE A 144 -6.64 -5.29 -3.20
CA ILE A 144 -5.66 -4.57 -2.40
C ILE A 144 -4.27 -5.13 -2.69
N ILE A 145 -3.31 -4.26 -2.95
CA ILE A 145 -1.89 -4.62 -3.03
C ILE A 145 -1.23 -4.17 -1.73
N HIS A 146 -0.90 -5.14 -0.88
CA HIS A 146 -0.26 -4.92 0.41
C HIS A 146 1.23 -4.68 0.27
N ILE A 147 1.89 -5.50 -0.54
CA ILE A 147 3.34 -5.45 -0.74
C ILE A 147 3.66 -5.34 -2.22
N GLU A 148 4.54 -4.40 -2.53
CA GLU A 148 5.13 -4.24 -3.86
C GLU A 148 6.59 -3.84 -3.69
N LYS A 149 7.49 -4.76 -3.93
CA LYS A 149 8.93 -4.57 -3.79
C LYS A 149 9.64 -4.96 -5.08
N ALA A 150 10.61 -4.14 -5.48
CA ALA A 150 11.49 -4.46 -6.59
C ALA A 150 12.87 -3.85 -6.39
N ASN A 151 13.87 -4.39 -7.06
CA ASN A 151 15.20 -3.83 -7.06
C ASN A 151 15.20 -2.46 -7.76
N LYS A 152 15.47 -1.40 -6.98
CA LYS A 152 15.47 0.00 -7.44
C LYS A 152 16.55 0.30 -8.48
N ASP A 153 17.61 -0.50 -8.51
CA ASP A 153 18.73 -0.33 -9.45
C ASP A 153 18.38 -0.85 -10.85
N LEU A 154 17.29 -1.62 -10.97
CA LEU A 154 16.77 -2.13 -12.23
C LEU A 154 15.69 -1.20 -12.77
N ARG A 155 16.06 -0.39 -13.77
CA ARG A 155 15.14 0.61 -14.33
C ARG A 155 13.87 -0.03 -14.86
N GLY A 156 12.74 0.38 -14.32
CA GLY A 156 11.41 -0.08 -14.72
C GLY A 156 10.90 -1.31 -13.96
N ALA A 157 11.69 -1.93 -13.07
CA ALA A 157 11.29 -3.12 -12.33
C ALA A 157 10.01 -2.90 -11.51
N TYR A 158 9.91 -1.81 -10.73
CA TYR A 158 8.68 -1.48 -10.01
C TYR A 158 7.46 -1.33 -10.93
N THR A 159 7.64 -0.70 -12.10
CA THR A 159 6.52 -0.53 -13.04
C THR A 159 6.12 -1.86 -13.65
N PHE A 160 7.09 -2.74 -13.89
CA PHE A 160 6.83 -4.09 -14.39
C PHE A 160 6.08 -4.92 -13.35
N VAL A 161 6.56 -4.97 -12.10
CA VAL A 161 5.93 -5.73 -11.01
C VAL A 161 4.48 -5.29 -10.81
N ASN A 162 4.24 -3.96 -10.69
CA ASN A 162 2.90 -3.44 -10.52
C ASN A 162 1.96 -3.83 -11.67
N LYS A 163 2.37 -3.57 -12.92
CA LYS A 163 1.55 -3.91 -14.08
C LYS A 163 1.31 -5.41 -14.18
N ALA A 164 2.35 -6.23 -14.07
CA ALA A 164 2.26 -7.67 -14.23
C ALA A 164 1.40 -8.30 -13.15
N PHE A 165 1.50 -7.85 -11.90
CA PHE A 165 0.68 -8.35 -10.81
C PHE A 165 -0.81 -8.06 -11.02
N VAL A 166 -1.16 -6.80 -11.33
CA VAL A 166 -2.55 -6.45 -11.62
C VAL A 166 -3.10 -7.18 -12.85
N GLU A 167 -2.29 -7.33 -13.89
CA GLU A 167 -2.69 -8.01 -15.15
C GLU A 167 -2.96 -9.50 -14.95
N ASN A 168 -2.16 -10.19 -14.14
CA ASN A 168 -2.28 -11.63 -13.96
C ASN A 168 -3.34 -12.03 -12.91
N TYR A 169 -3.53 -11.25 -11.86
CA TYR A 169 -4.38 -11.64 -10.72
C TYR A 169 -5.66 -10.81 -10.58
N PHE A 170 -5.68 -9.56 -11.06
CA PHE A 170 -6.78 -8.61 -10.79
C PHE A 170 -7.28 -7.90 -12.05
N SER A 171 -7.12 -8.53 -13.22
CA SER A 171 -7.52 -7.91 -14.51
C SER A 171 -9.02 -7.68 -14.67
N ASP A 172 -9.84 -8.46 -14.00
CA ASP A 172 -11.31 -8.39 -13.94
C ASP A 172 -11.83 -7.46 -12.82
N ILE A 173 -10.95 -7.05 -11.89
CA ILE A 173 -11.32 -6.17 -10.79
C ILE A 173 -11.17 -4.70 -11.21
N PRO A 174 -12.21 -3.85 -11.08
CA PRO A 174 -12.15 -2.49 -11.61
C PRO A 174 -11.22 -1.55 -10.84
N ILE A 175 -11.11 -1.70 -9.51
CA ILE A 175 -10.35 -0.80 -8.62
C ILE A 175 -9.22 -1.54 -7.93
N ILE A 176 -8.03 -0.94 -7.95
CA ILE A 176 -6.87 -1.39 -7.19
C ILE A 176 -6.58 -0.37 -6.08
N ASN A 177 -6.67 -0.81 -4.85
CA ASN A 177 -6.16 -0.10 -3.68
C ASN A 177 -4.68 -0.46 -3.48
N ARG A 178 -3.80 0.53 -3.43
CA ARG A 178 -2.35 0.34 -3.19
C ARG A 178 -1.93 0.93 -1.85
N GLU A 179 -2.85 1.00 -0.90
CA GLU A 179 -2.65 1.50 0.46
C GLU A 179 -2.05 2.91 0.54
N GLN A 180 -1.62 3.32 1.73
CA GLN A 180 -1.18 4.66 2.10
C GLN A 180 0.29 4.95 1.75
N ASP A 181 0.68 6.21 1.88
CA ASP A 181 2.07 6.66 1.71
C ASP A 181 2.83 6.90 3.04
N LEU A 182 2.15 6.80 4.18
CA LEU A 182 2.69 6.97 5.54
C LEU A 182 3.45 8.30 5.75
N GLY A 183 3.13 9.35 4.97
CA GLY A 183 3.85 10.62 5.01
C GLY A 183 5.24 10.59 4.36
N ILE A 184 5.66 9.46 3.80
CA ILE A 184 6.98 9.32 3.16
C ILE A 184 6.95 10.00 1.79
N GLU A 185 7.66 11.11 1.63
CA GLU A 185 7.64 11.95 0.43
C GLU A 185 7.95 11.16 -0.87
N GLY A 186 8.96 10.30 -0.83
CA GLY A 186 9.35 9.47 -1.97
C GLY A 186 8.25 8.50 -2.40
N LEU A 187 7.58 7.85 -1.41
CA LEU A 187 6.47 6.94 -1.64
C LEU A 187 5.24 7.70 -2.15
N ARG A 188 4.92 8.85 -1.56
CA ARG A 188 3.85 9.75 -2.01
C ARG A 188 4.03 10.14 -3.48
N LYS A 189 5.22 10.60 -3.83
CA LYS A 189 5.57 10.96 -5.22
C LYS A 189 5.45 9.77 -6.17
N ALA A 190 5.91 8.60 -5.75
CA ALA A 190 5.79 7.36 -6.53
C ALA A 190 4.32 6.99 -6.78
N LYS A 191 3.47 6.98 -5.74
CA LYS A 191 2.04 6.66 -5.85
C LYS A 191 1.29 7.70 -6.70
N LEU A 192 1.47 9.00 -6.47
CA LEU A 192 0.86 10.06 -7.27
C LEU A 192 1.25 10.00 -8.75
N SER A 193 2.47 9.52 -9.07
CA SER A 193 2.94 9.40 -10.45
C SER A 193 2.17 8.39 -11.31
N TYR A 194 1.35 7.52 -10.69
CA TYR A 194 0.41 6.64 -11.38
C TYR A 194 -0.96 7.27 -11.60
N SER A 195 -1.15 8.54 -11.21
CA SER A 195 -2.41 9.28 -11.40
C SER A 195 -3.62 8.56 -10.78
N PRO A 196 -3.68 8.47 -9.45
CA PRO A 196 -4.79 7.81 -8.76
C PRO A 196 -6.13 8.35 -9.22
N LEU A 197 -7.14 7.49 -9.22
CA LEU A 197 -8.53 7.84 -9.52
C LEU A 197 -9.13 8.65 -8.37
N ASP A 198 -8.89 8.18 -7.14
CA ASP A 198 -9.42 8.76 -5.91
C ASP A 198 -8.58 8.30 -4.71
N PHE A 199 -9.00 8.69 -3.51
CA PHE A 199 -8.44 8.29 -2.23
C PHE A 199 -9.52 7.72 -1.32
N GLU A 200 -9.24 6.60 -0.66
CA GLU A 200 -10.01 6.20 0.52
C GLU A 200 -9.48 7.01 1.71
N LYS A 201 -10.27 7.99 2.12
CA LYS A 201 -9.87 8.90 3.21
C LYS A 201 -9.96 8.24 4.56
N LYS A 202 -8.96 8.51 5.41
CA LYS A 202 -8.90 8.06 6.79
C LYS A 202 -8.95 9.26 7.73
N TYR A 203 -9.47 9.02 8.94
CA TYR A 203 -9.69 10.07 9.91
C TYR A 203 -9.13 9.66 11.27
N MET A 204 -8.60 10.64 11.99
CA MET A 204 -8.36 10.55 13.42
C MET A 204 -9.55 11.13 14.16
N VAL A 205 -9.97 10.46 15.22
CA VAL A 205 -11.04 10.92 16.10
C VAL A 205 -10.55 10.91 17.53
N ASP A 206 -10.54 12.07 18.14
CA ASP A 206 -10.25 12.26 19.55
C ASP A 206 -11.54 12.58 20.30
N ILE A 207 -11.78 11.82 21.37
CA ILE A 207 -12.93 12.02 22.27
C ILE A 207 -12.38 12.36 23.64
N CYS A 208 -12.69 13.57 24.11
CA CYS A 208 -12.26 14.03 25.43
C CYS A 208 -13.41 13.94 26.42
N TYR A 209 -13.27 13.09 27.44
CA TYR A 209 -14.19 12.97 28.54
C TYR A 209 -13.70 13.84 29.72
N ASN A 210 -14.46 14.88 30.08
CA ASN A 210 -14.23 15.69 31.29
C ASN A 210 -12.79 16.22 31.49
N CYS A 211 -12.06 16.47 30.43
CA CYS A 211 -10.80 17.16 30.55
C CYS A 211 -11.08 18.66 30.69
N GLY A 212 -10.78 19.24 31.87
CA GLY A 212 -10.83 20.70 32.10
C GLY A 212 -9.80 21.49 31.27
N CYS A 213 -9.32 20.94 30.19
CA CYS A 213 -8.32 21.54 29.29
C CYS A 213 -9.03 22.47 28.31
N SER A 214 -8.96 23.77 28.57
CA SER A 214 -9.47 24.82 27.69
C SER A 214 -8.59 25.13 26.49
N ASP A 215 -7.36 24.59 26.42
CA ASP A 215 -6.38 25.00 25.43
C ASP A 215 -6.07 23.94 24.37
N ARG A 216 -6.40 24.31 23.10
CA ARG A 216 -6.10 23.53 21.89
C ARG A 216 -4.60 23.24 21.70
N GLU A 217 -3.73 24.16 22.14
CA GLU A 217 -2.27 24.08 21.93
C GLU A 217 -1.57 23.08 22.84
N GLU A 218 -2.07 22.83 24.05
CA GLU A 218 -1.50 21.81 24.95
C GLU A 218 -1.76 20.38 24.49
N ARG A 219 -2.85 20.15 23.76
CA ARG A 219 -3.24 18.81 23.26
C ARG A 219 -2.35 18.33 22.11
N GLN A 220 -1.85 19.25 21.28
CA GLN A 220 -0.93 18.88 20.18
C GLN A 220 0.46 18.44 20.67
N ARG A 221 0.84 18.80 21.89
CA ARG A 221 2.16 18.45 22.47
C ARG A 221 2.20 17.07 23.16
N GLN A 222 1.07 16.44 23.40
CA GLN A 222 0.98 15.12 24.05
C GLN A 222 0.83 13.95 23.08
N ILE A 223 0.79 14.21 21.76
CA ILE A 223 0.61 13.21 20.68
C ILE A 223 1.93 12.97 19.90
N ILE A 224 3.08 13.27 20.51
CA ILE A 224 4.40 12.95 19.93
C ILE A 224 4.98 11.71 20.61
#